data_c087c41e083803206ecff44b3cded0d2
#
_entry.id   c087c41e083803206ecff44b3cded0d2
#
_cell.length_a   1.000
_cell.length_b   1.000
_cell.length_c   1.000
_cell.angle_alpha   90.00
_cell.angle_beta   90.00
_cell.angle_gamma   90.00
#
_symmetry.space_group_name_H-M   'P 1'
#
loop_
_entity.id
_entity.type
_entity.pdbx_description
1 polymer ?
#
loop_
_entity_poly.entity_id
_entity_poly.type
_entity_poly.pdbx_seq_one_letter_code
_entity_poly.pdbx_strand_id
1 'polypeptide(L)'
;QFLDDVLARVKDFLAASQTELSIRFAESSQSLGKTTDLKLPLEGRGLEAALDDIETVLRHSVRTTAPGFMNPLWGGLSIASIAGELVTAATNTAMYTYEIAPIATLIESTILKRMADLADFGTSQGTLTTGGSNGNLLGMLCARQAKIPLSSHSGFDGTKMVAFVSEECHYSFRIASNV
;
A
#
# COMPACT_ATOMS: atom_id res chain seq x y z
N GLN A 1 -7.64 -18.55 20.49
CA GLN A 1 -6.64 -18.09 21.49
C GLN A 1 -5.47 -17.35 20.81
N PHE A 2 -4.69 -17.96 19.90
CA PHE A 2 -3.53 -17.30 19.26
C PHE A 2 -3.91 -15.95 18.62
N LEU A 3 -4.99 -15.90 17.83
CA LEU A 3 -5.44 -14.66 17.19
C LEU A 3 -5.91 -13.62 18.23
N ASP A 4 -6.53 -14.04 19.33
CA ASP A 4 -6.91 -13.13 20.41
C ASP A 4 -5.67 -12.51 21.08
N ASP A 5 -4.62 -13.32 21.28
CA ASP A 5 -3.34 -12.87 21.85
C ASP A 5 -2.64 -11.87 20.90
N VAL A 6 -2.68 -12.09 19.58
CA VAL A 6 -2.17 -11.13 18.59
C VAL A 6 -2.96 -9.83 18.64
N LEU A 7 -4.29 -9.91 18.64
CA LEU A 7 -5.15 -8.72 18.67
C LEU A 7 -4.99 -7.93 19.98
N ALA A 8 -4.76 -8.60 21.12
CA ALA A 8 -4.45 -7.93 22.37
C ALA A 8 -3.17 -7.08 22.25
N ARG A 9 -2.07 -7.67 21.75
CA ARG A 9 -0.79 -6.95 21.56
C ARG A 9 -0.93 -5.76 20.60
N VAL A 10 -1.68 -5.93 19.53
CA VAL A 10 -1.95 -4.81 18.58
C VAL A 10 -2.73 -3.70 19.27
N LYS A 11 -3.75 -4.02 20.07
CA LYS A 11 -4.52 -3.02 20.84
C LYS A 11 -3.64 -2.28 21.84
N ASP A 12 -2.79 -3.00 22.56
CA ASP A 12 -1.86 -2.41 23.53
C ASP A 12 -0.86 -1.48 22.85
N PHE A 13 -0.30 -1.90 21.70
CA PHE A 13 0.58 -1.05 20.88
C PHE A 13 -0.12 0.24 20.43
N LEU A 14 -1.37 0.15 19.96
CA LEU A 14 -2.15 1.30 19.52
C LEU A 14 -2.48 2.24 20.69
N ALA A 15 -2.85 1.69 21.84
CA ALA A 15 -3.13 2.49 23.04
C ALA A 15 -1.86 3.20 23.56
N ALA A 16 -0.75 2.49 23.67
CA ALA A 16 0.53 3.05 24.07
C ALA A 16 1.01 4.15 23.09
N SER A 17 0.77 3.97 21.79
CA SER A 17 1.18 4.94 20.77
C SER A 17 0.47 6.29 20.92
N GLN A 18 -0.69 6.36 21.54
CA GLN A 18 -1.41 7.62 21.78
C GLN A 18 -0.88 8.43 22.98
N THR A 19 -0.21 7.79 23.90
CA THR A 19 0.24 8.41 25.16
C THR A 19 1.75 8.60 25.24
N GLU A 20 2.52 7.80 24.51
CA GLU A 20 3.97 7.88 24.51
C GLU A 20 4.49 8.99 23.60
N LEU A 21 5.45 9.75 24.11
CA LEU A 21 6.09 10.83 23.34
C LEU A 21 7.07 10.32 22.28
N SER A 22 7.60 9.12 22.45
CA SER A 22 8.55 8.55 21.50
C SER A 22 7.84 7.94 20.31
N ILE A 23 8.06 8.50 19.13
CA ILE A 23 7.48 8.07 17.85
C ILE A 23 8.19 6.83 17.31
N ARG A 24 9.50 6.71 17.57
CA ARG A 24 10.32 5.60 17.07
C ARG A 24 11.46 5.27 18.04
N PHE A 25 11.98 4.07 17.92
CA PHE A 25 13.26 3.73 18.49
C PHE A 25 14.40 4.36 17.69
N ALA A 26 15.33 5.02 18.38
CA ALA A 26 16.47 5.72 17.77
C ALA A 26 17.67 4.78 17.58
N GLU A 27 17.45 3.56 17.15
CA GLU A 27 18.51 2.60 16.88
C GLU A 27 18.97 2.67 15.42
N SER A 28 20.28 2.45 15.20
CA SER A 28 20.79 2.27 13.83
C SER A 28 20.39 0.89 13.30
N SER A 29 20.32 0.76 11.98
CA SER A 29 20.04 -0.54 11.34
C SER A 29 21.05 -1.62 11.73
N GLN A 30 22.32 -1.23 11.96
CA GLN A 30 23.38 -2.13 12.40
C GLN A 30 23.17 -2.60 13.85
N SER A 31 22.71 -1.72 14.74
CA SER A 31 22.40 -2.07 16.13
C SER A 31 21.22 -3.01 16.18
N LEU A 32 20.12 -2.62 15.52
CA LEU A 32 18.90 -3.41 15.49
C LEU A 32 19.13 -4.81 14.88
N GLY A 33 19.91 -4.90 13.81
CA GLY A 33 20.25 -6.19 13.19
C GLY A 33 21.15 -7.09 14.03
N LYS A 34 21.83 -6.55 15.08
CA LYS A 34 22.59 -7.35 16.04
C LYS A 34 21.76 -7.82 17.21
N THR A 35 20.77 -7.02 17.61
CA THR A 35 19.92 -7.29 18.80
C THR A 35 18.68 -8.11 18.45
N THR A 36 18.30 -8.16 17.17
CA THR A 36 17.12 -8.89 16.69
C THR A 36 17.57 -10.12 15.90
N ASP A 37 17.09 -11.29 16.28
CA ASP A 37 17.35 -12.52 15.49
C ASP A 37 16.38 -12.55 14.29
N LEU A 38 16.89 -12.20 13.12
CA LEU A 38 16.14 -12.20 11.85
C LEU A 38 16.47 -13.41 10.97
N LYS A 39 17.17 -14.41 11.51
CA LYS A 39 17.49 -15.62 10.75
C LYS A 39 16.24 -16.46 10.54
N LEU A 40 16.07 -16.94 9.31
CA LEU A 40 15.00 -17.89 9.03
C LEU A 40 15.34 -19.24 9.69
N PRO A 41 14.52 -19.77 10.58
CA PRO A 41 14.74 -21.05 11.18
C PRO A 41 14.55 -22.17 10.14
N LEU A 42 15.34 -23.25 10.26
CA LEU A 42 15.17 -24.41 9.38
C LEU A 42 13.94 -25.25 9.75
N GLU A 43 13.49 -25.14 10.99
CA GLU A 43 12.31 -25.83 11.51
C GLU A 43 11.32 -24.84 12.11
N GLY A 44 10.03 -25.19 12.13
CA GLY A 44 8.99 -24.35 12.71
C GLY A 44 9.18 -24.21 14.24
N ARG A 45 9.05 -22.97 14.75
CA ARG A 45 9.23 -22.66 16.19
C ARG A 45 7.94 -22.69 17.00
N GLY A 46 6.79 -22.90 16.36
CA GLY A 46 5.48 -22.91 16.98
C GLY A 46 4.88 -21.52 17.18
N LEU A 47 3.64 -21.48 17.70
CA LEU A 47 2.85 -20.24 17.81
C LEU A 47 3.35 -19.30 18.92
N GLU A 48 3.97 -19.82 19.98
CA GLU A 48 4.53 -18.98 21.05
C GLU A 48 5.68 -18.12 20.51
N ALA A 49 6.61 -18.73 19.77
CA ALA A 49 7.70 -17.99 19.16
C ALA A 49 7.19 -16.98 18.11
N ALA A 50 6.10 -17.28 17.42
CA ALA A 50 5.45 -16.32 16.52
C ALA A 50 4.87 -15.12 17.27
N LEU A 51 4.35 -15.29 18.50
CA LEU A 51 3.92 -14.17 19.34
C LEU A 51 5.10 -13.28 19.78
N ASP A 52 6.26 -13.87 20.10
CA ASP A 52 7.48 -13.13 20.43
C ASP A 52 8.01 -12.34 19.23
N ASP A 53 7.94 -12.92 18.03
CA ASP A 53 8.30 -12.24 16.80
C ASP A 53 7.38 -11.05 16.52
N ILE A 54 6.06 -11.20 16.70
CA ILE A 54 5.08 -10.12 16.59
C ILE A 54 5.36 -9.01 17.61
N GLU A 55 5.63 -9.35 18.86
CA GLU A 55 6.01 -8.39 19.89
C GLU A 55 7.27 -7.60 19.50
N THR A 56 8.25 -8.29 18.94
CA THR A 56 9.49 -7.67 18.46
C THR A 56 9.22 -6.67 17.33
N VAL A 57 8.38 -7.05 16.35
CA VAL A 57 7.95 -6.15 15.28
C VAL A 57 7.24 -4.91 15.81
N LEU A 58 6.26 -5.09 16.70
CA LEU A 58 5.52 -3.98 17.29
C LEU A 58 6.43 -3.04 18.08
N ARG A 59 7.33 -3.59 18.89
CA ARG A 59 8.28 -2.84 19.71
C ARG A 59 9.18 -1.92 18.88
N HIS A 60 9.64 -2.38 17.73
CA HIS A 60 10.56 -1.64 16.86
C HIS A 60 9.86 -0.87 15.73
N SER A 61 8.53 -0.90 15.68
CA SER A 61 7.76 -0.17 14.69
C SER A 61 7.61 1.32 15.03
N VAL A 62 7.51 2.15 14.00
CA VAL A 62 7.19 3.56 14.15
C VAL A 62 5.74 3.72 14.60
N ARG A 63 5.51 4.54 15.62
CA ARG A 63 4.18 4.82 16.16
C ARG A 63 3.46 5.91 15.36
N THR A 64 2.86 5.53 14.26
CA THR A 64 2.19 6.45 13.35
C THR A 64 0.89 7.04 13.91
N THR A 65 0.38 6.51 15.02
CA THR A 65 -0.78 7.05 15.75
C THR A 65 -0.40 8.04 16.85
N ALA A 66 0.90 8.21 17.12
CA ALA A 66 1.36 9.15 18.13
C ALA A 66 0.97 10.59 17.75
N PRO A 67 0.52 11.44 18.72
CA PRO A 67 0.11 12.81 18.43
C PRO A 67 1.18 13.67 17.76
N GLY A 68 2.46 13.36 17.98
CA GLY A 68 3.60 14.05 17.37
C GLY A 68 4.07 13.45 16.03
N PHE A 69 3.40 12.41 15.53
CA PHE A 69 3.80 11.82 14.25
C PHE A 69 3.46 12.76 13.09
N MET A 70 4.48 13.13 12.33
CA MET A 70 4.34 13.97 11.14
C MET A 70 5.15 13.36 10.00
N ASN A 71 4.51 13.17 8.85
CA ASN A 71 5.15 12.67 7.64
C ASN A 71 4.62 13.44 6.43
N PRO A 72 5.48 13.89 5.51
CA PRO A 72 5.05 14.67 4.34
C PRO A 72 4.26 13.86 3.30
N LEU A 73 4.30 12.52 3.36
CA LEU A 73 3.75 11.64 2.33
C LEU A 73 2.44 10.96 2.72
N TRP A 74 2.20 10.77 4.01
CA TRP A 74 0.94 10.15 4.48
C TRP A 74 0.54 10.67 5.86
N GLY A 75 -0.75 10.55 6.19
CA GLY A 75 -1.28 10.79 7.53
C GLY A 75 -1.00 9.62 8.48
N GLY A 76 -1.49 9.77 9.69
CA GLY A 76 -1.47 8.70 10.68
C GLY A 76 -2.44 7.57 10.34
N LEU A 77 -2.51 6.60 11.23
CA LEU A 77 -3.38 5.44 11.12
C LEU A 77 -4.86 5.79 11.29
N SER A 78 -5.73 5.12 10.52
CA SER A 78 -7.18 5.15 10.70
C SER A 78 -7.68 3.83 11.27
N ILE A 79 -8.47 3.88 12.34
CA ILE A 79 -9.09 2.69 12.93
C ILE A 79 -10.03 1.98 11.94
N ALA A 80 -10.75 2.74 11.12
CA ALA A 80 -11.60 2.15 10.08
C ALA A 80 -10.77 1.40 9.03
N SER A 81 -9.57 1.91 8.69
CA SER A 81 -8.66 1.22 7.76
C SER A 81 -8.13 -0.09 8.34
N ILE A 82 -7.78 -0.11 9.65
CA ILE A 82 -7.37 -1.37 10.32
C ILE A 82 -8.50 -2.41 10.24
N ALA A 83 -9.74 -2.00 10.51
CA ALA A 83 -10.88 -2.91 10.41
C ALA A 83 -11.04 -3.46 8.98
N GLY A 84 -10.87 -2.62 7.96
CA GLY A 84 -10.86 -3.04 6.56
C GLY A 84 -9.76 -4.05 6.24
N GLU A 85 -8.53 -3.79 6.69
CA GLU A 85 -7.40 -4.71 6.51
C GLU A 85 -7.63 -6.07 7.20
N LEU A 86 -8.18 -6.07 8.42
CA LEU A 86 -8.54 -7.31 9.12
C LEU A 86 -9.58 -8.12 8.34
N VAL A 87 -10.59 -7.46 7.78
CA VAL A 87 -11.60 -8.13 6.94
C VAL A 87 -10.96 -8.67 5.66
N THR A 88 -10.08 -7.90 5.03
CA THR A 88 -9.33 -8.33 3.83
C THR A 88 -8.47 -9.56 4.13
N ALA A 89 -7.74 -9.55 5.24
CA ALA A 89 -6.92 -10.70 5.65
C ALA A 89 -7.77 -11.94 5.98
N ALA A 90 -8.93 -11.75 6.64
CA ALA A 90 -9.82 -12.84 7.01
C ALA A 90 -10.54 -13.46 5.80
N THR A 91 -10.96 -12.65 4.83
CA THR A 91 -11.60 -13.15 3.61
C THR A 91 -10.60 -13.79 2.65
N ASN A 92 -9.35 -13.32 2.65
CA ASN A 92 -8.24 -13.86 1.85
C ASN A 92 -8.62 -14.15 0.39
N THR A 93 -9.43 -13.28 -0.22
CA THR A 93 -9.89 -13.44 -1.60
C THR A 93 -9.01 -12.65 -2.56
N ALA A 94 -8.72 -13.25 -3.71
CA ALA A 94 -8.14 -12.51 -4.83
C ALA A 94 -9.24 -11.71 -5.52
N MET A 95 -9.12 -10.39 -5.62
CA MET A 95 -10.06 -9.51 -6.33
C MET A 95 -9.90 -9.61 -7.85
N TYR A 96 -9.74 -10.83 -8.34
CA TYR A 96 -9.45 -11.11 -9.74
C TYR A 96 -10.69 -11.11 -10.61
N THR A 97 -11.77 -11.72 -10.13
CA THR A 97 -13.06 -11.73 -10.82
C THR A 97 -14.20 -11.56 -9.83
N TYR A 98 -15.38 -11.21 -10.38
CA TYR A 98 -16.61 -11.09 -9.58
C TYR A 98 -16.99 -12.40 -8.88
N GLU A 99 -16.78 -13.54 -9.52
CA GLU A 99 -17.15 -14.86 -8.96
C GLU A 99 -16.33 -15.20 -7.71
N ILE A 100 -15.09 -14.74 -7.65
CA ILE A 100 -14.20 -15.00 -6.51
C ILE A 100 -14.40 -13.98 -5.39
N ALA A 101 -14.67 -12.73 -5.73
CA ALA A 101 -14.78 -11.62 -4.78
C ALA A 101 -16.00 -10.72 -5.09
N PRO A 102 -17.24 -11.23 -5.04
CA PRO A 102 -18.39 -10.50 -5.55
C PRO A 102 -18.63 -9.17 -4.85
N ILE A 103 -18.64 -9.15 -3.53
CA ILE A 103 -18.87 -7.89 -2.79
C ILE A 103 -17.69 -6.93 -2.90
N ALA A 104 -16.44 -7.42 -2.92
CA ALA A 104 -15.27 -6.59 -2.99
C ALA A 104 -15.15 -5.88 -4.35
N THR A 105 -15.46 -6.55 -5.45
CA THR A 105 -15.49 -5.94 -6.80
C THR A 105 -16.60 -4.90 -6.95
N LEU A 106 -17.76 -5.10 -6.31
CA LEU A 106 -18.83 -4.11 -6.29
C LEU A 106 -18.44 -2.87 -5.44
N ILE A 107 -17.78 -3.07 -4.30
CA ILE A 107 -17.24 -1.98 -3.48
C ILE A 107 -16.22 -1.19 -4.27
N GLU A 108 -15.26 -1.85 -4.92
CA GLU A 108 -14.25 -1.19 -5.75
C GLU A 108 -14.90 -0.33 -6.83
N SER A 109 -15.82 -0.89 -7.62
CA SER A 109 -16.53 -0.17 -8.66
C SER A 109 -17.28 1.05 -8.13
N THR A 110 -17.92 0.91 -6.95
CA THR A 110 -18.65 2.00 -6.30
C THR A 110 -17.73 3.13 -5.85
N ILE A 111 -16.60 2.77 -5.26
CA ILE A 111 -15.60 3.75 -4.80
C ILE A 111 -14.98 4.47 -6.00
N LEU A 112 -14.56 3.74 -7.03
CA LEU A 112 -13.99 4.32 -8.25
C LEU A 112 -14.96 5.28 -8.93
N LYS A 113 -16.23 4.88 -9.03
CA LYS A 113 -17.27 5.79 -9.53
C LYS A 113 -17.36 7.07 -8.69
N ARG A 114 -17.41 6.94 -7.36
CA ARG A 114 -17.49 8.11 -6.48
C ARG A 114 -16.24 9.01 -6.59
N MET A 115 -15.06 8.44 -6.73
CA MET A 115 -13.83 9.20 -6.95
C MET A 115 -13.86 9.95 -8.29
N ALA A 116 -14.31 9.29 -9.35
CA ALA A 116 -14.47 9.91 -10.66
C ALA A 116 -15.48 11.07 -10.64
N ASP A 117 -16.62 10.88 -9.97
CA ASP A 117 -17.64 11.94 -9.79
C ASP A 117 -17.07 13.16 -9.04
N LEU A 118 -16.25 12.93 -8.01
CA LEU A 118 -15.60 14.02 -7.24
C LEU A 118 -14.54 14.76 -8.05
N ALA A 119 -13.93 14.11 -9.02
CA ALA A 119 -12.92 14.69 -9.91
C ALA A 119 -13.52 15.25 -11.21
N ASP A 120 -14.86 15.22 -11.34
CA ASP A 120 -15.59 15.64 -12.56
C ASP A 120 -15.17 14.87 -13.83
N PHE A 121 -14.82 13.60 -13.67
CA PHE A 121 -14.62 12.69 -14.78
C PHE A 121 -15.96 12.08 -15.20
N GLY A 122 -16.50 12.48 -16.33
CA GLY A 122 -17.84 12.09 -16.80
C GLY A 122 -18.03 10.59 -17.09
N THR A 123 -16.97 9.82 -17.22
CA THR A 123 -16.99 8.36 -17.35
C THR A 123 -16.18 7.71 -16.23
N SER A 124 -16.79 6.79 -15.54
CA SER A 124 -16.27 6.20 -14.30
C SER A 124 -15.46 4.91 -14.53
N GLN A 125 -14.53 4.91 -15.47
CA GLN A 125 -13.59 3.80 -15.59
C GLN A 125 -12.27 4.15 -14.91
N GLY A 126 -11.82 3.27 -14.04
CA GLY A 126 -10.58 3.45 -13.32
C GLY A 126 -10.11 2.14 -12.70
N THR A 127 -8.95 2.17 -12.12
CA THR A 127 -8.40 1.05 -11.35
C THR A 127 -7.59 1.57 -10.17
N LEU A 128 -7.54 0.80 -9.09
CA LEU A 128 -6.61 1.03 -8.00
C LEU A 128 -5.24 0.46 -8.39
N THR A 129 -4.19 1.21 -8.08
CA THR A 129 -2.82 0.84 -8.43
C THR A 129 -2.00 0.58 -7.18
N THR A 130 -0.92 -0.18 -7.32
CA THR A 130 0.00 -0.53 -6.22
C THR A 130 0.83 0.66 -5.71
N GLY A 131 0.64 1.84 -6.28
CA GLY A 131 1.30 3.08 -5.87
C GLY A 131 1.29 4.11 -6.99
N GLY A 132 1.59 5.38 -6.66
CA GLY A 132 1.55 6.50 -7.59
C GLY A 132 2.45 6.33 -8.83
N SER A 133 3.62 5.71 -8.69
CA SER A 133 4.49 5.42 -9.84
C SER A 133 3.85 4.46 -10.83
N ASN A 134 3.13 3.45 -10.35
CA ASN A 134 2.37 2.55 -11.20
C ASN A 134 1.17 3.26 -11.85
N GLY A 135 0.49 4.12 -11.09
CA GLY A 135 -0.58 4.98 -11.62
C GLY A 135 -0.09 5.90 -12.74
N ASN A 136 1.07 6.54 -12.56
CA ASN A 136 1.68 7.39 -13.58
C ASN A 136 2.05 6.59 -14.84
N LEU A 137 2.61 5.39 -14.68
CA LEU A 137 2.90 4.49 -15.80
C LEU A 137 1.62 4.13 -16.56
N LEU A 138 0.58 3.68 -15.86
CA LEU A 138 -0.69 3.31 -16.49
C LEU A 138 -1.34 4.51 -17.20
N GLY A 139 -1.32 5.70 -16.60
CA GLY A 139 -1.82 6.92 -17.22
C GLY A 139 -1.09 7.25 -18.54
N MET A 140 0.24 7.12 -18.54
CA MET A 140 1.03 7.33 -19.77
C MET A 140 0.75 6.26 -20.82
N LEU A 141 0.59 5.00 -20.43
CA LEU A 141 0.21 3.92 -21.35
C LEU A 141 -1.18 4.14 -21.95
N CYS A 142 -2.15 4.57 -21.15
CA CYS A 142 -3.49 4.94 -21.65
C CYS A 142 -3.43 6.11 -22.63
N ALA A 143 -2.67 7.16 -22.31
CA ALA A 143 -2.50 8.31 -23.21
C ALA A 143 -1.83 7.91 -24.53
N ARG A 144 -0.81 7.05 -24.45
CA ARG A 144 -0.15 6.47 -25.63
C ARG A 144 -1.12 5.70 -26.50
N GLN A 145 -1.88 4.78 -25.89
CA GLN A 145 -2.86 3.96 -26.60
C GLN A 145 -3.97 4.81 -27.23
N ALA A 146 -4.43 5.85 -26.54
CA ALA A 146 -5.41 6.78 -27.09
C ALA A 146 -4.86 7.57 -28.30
N LYS A 147 -3.56 7.92 -28.28
CA LYS A 147 -2.91 8.65 -29.37
C LYS A 147 -2.57 7.75 -30.57
N ILE A 148 -2.13 6.52 -30.32
CA ILE A 148 -1.75 5.54 -31.34
C ILE A 148 -2.47 4.21 -31.03
N PRO A 149 -3.73 4.04 -31.45
CA PRO A 149 -4.57 2.89 -31.06
C PRO A 149 -3.96 1.52 -31.40
N LEU A 150 -3.15 1.42 -32.44
CA LEU A 150 -2.51 0.16 -32.85
C LEU A 150 -1.15 -0.09 -32.18
N SER A 151 -0.67 0.81 -31.33
CA SER A 151 0.66 0.69 -30.72
C SER A 151 0.85 -0.58 -29.88
N SER A 152 -0.21 -1.16 -29.34
CA SER A 152 -0.17 -2.43 -28.62
C SER A 152 0.11 -3.65 -29.49
N HIS A 153 -0.11 -3.54 -30.81
CA HIS A 153 0.07 -4.63 -31.78
C HIS A 153 1.26 -4.42 -32.70
N SER A 154 1.43 -3.20 -33.23
CA SER A 154 2.45 -2.86 -34.22
C SER A 154 3.62 -2.03 -33.69
N GLY A 155 3.60 -1.68 -32.39
CA GLY A 155 4.58 -0.74 -31.85
C GLY A 155 4.35 0.69 -32.37
N PHE A 156 5.40 1.50 -32.38
CA PHE A 156 5.31 2.92 -32.75
C PHE A 156 5.52 3.22 -34.24
N ASP A 157 5.93 2.25 -35.02
CA ASP A 157 6.22 2.38 -36.44
C ASP A 157 7.01 3.67 -36.80
N GLY A 158 8.05 3.93 -35.99
CA GLY A 158 8.88 5.14 -36.15
C GLY A 158 8.24 6.45 -35.68
N THR A 159 7.00 6.44 -35.19
CA THR A 159 6.32 7.63 -34.68
C THR A 159 7.00 8.14 -33.42
N LYS A 160 7.46 9.38 -33.42
CA LYS A 160 8.00 10.04 -32.23
C LYS A 160 6.87 10.63 -31.41
N MET A 161 6.80 10.27 -30.14
CA MET A 161 5.89 10.86 -29.18
C MET A 161 6.63 11.79 -28.23
N VAL A 162 5.95 12.84 -27.79
CA VAL A 162 6.46 13.79 -26.82
C VAL A 162 5.46 13.89 -25.67
N ALA A 163 5.93 13.73 -24.46
CA ALA A 163 5.17 14.00 -23.23
C ALA A 163 5.67 15.29 -22.60
N PHE A 164 4.75 16.21 -22.30
CA PHE A 164 5.06 17.43 -21.57
C PHE A 164 4.75 17.22 -20.08
N VAL A 165 5.72 17.48 -19.24
CA VAL A 165 5.61 17.35 -17.79
C VAL A 165 6.22 18.58 -17.11
N SER A 166 5.79 18.87 -15.88
CA SER A 166 6.43 19.90 -15.06
C SER A 166 7.89 19.53 -14.75
N GLU A 167 8.75 20.54 -14.60
CA GLU A 167 10.13 20.35 -14.16
C GLU A 167 10.20 19.65 -12.80
N GLU A 168 9.28 19.99 -11.90
CA GLU A 168 9.14 19.44 -10.55
C GLU A 168 8.32 18.13 -10.50
N CYS A 169 8.00 17.52 -11.64
CA CYS A 169 7.23 16.29 -11.65
C CYS A 169 8.03 15.13 -11.01
N HIS A 170 7.30 14.20 -10.43
CA HIS A 170 7.91 13.00 -9.85
C HIS A 170 8.68 12.21 -10.91
N TYR A 171 9.84 11.68 -10.54
CA TYR A 171 10.77 10.97 -11.44
C TYR A 171 10.14 9.78 -12.19
N SER A 172 9.05 9.21 -11.67
CA SER A 172 8.33 8.09 -12.30
C SER A 172 7.83 8.40 -13.71
N PHE A 173 7.54 9.67 -14.04
CA PHE A 173 7.20 10.05 -15.41
C PHE A 173 8.36 9.86 -16.37
N ARG A 174 9.58 10.17 -15.92
CA ARG A 174 10.78 9.95 -16.74
C ARG A 174 11.08 8.46 -16.92
N ILE A 175 10.83 7.64 -15.88
CA ILE A 175 10.98 6.19 -15.99
C ILE A 175 9.91 5.61 -16.91
N ALA A 176 8.66 6.03 -16.75
CA ALA A 176 7.55 5.56 -17.58
C ALA A 176 7.69 5.93 -19.07
N SER A 177 8.43 6.99 -19.40
CA SER A 177 8.70 7.36 -20.80
C SER A 177 9.63 6.39 -21.54
N ASN A 178 10.30 5.46 -20.83
CA ASN A 178 11.17 4.44 -21.41
C ASN A 178 10.43 3.14 -21.76
N VAL A 179 9.13 3.06 -21.47
CA VAL A 179 8.26 1.92 -21.74
C VAL A 179 7.33 2.24 -22.90
#